data_7fb9c512db705ce3ba2a6e053d898d2c
#
_entry.id   7fb9c512db705ce3ba2a6e053d898d2c
#
_cell.length_a   1.000
_cell.length_b   1.000
_cell.length_c   1.000
_cell.angle_alpha   90.00
_cell.angle_beta   90.00
_cell.angle_gamma   90.00
#
_symmetry.space_group_name_H-M   'P 1'
#
loop_
_entity.id
_entity.type
_entity.pdbx_description
1 polymer ?
#
loop_
_entity_poly.entity_id
_entity_poly.type
_entity_poly.pdbx_seq_one_letter_code
_entity_poly.pdbx_strand_id
1 'polypeptide(L)'
;MVAASIADLAFDNFSCMDSSAGRVHPSSKGKRMTEQTRPLDELLAFPLMEAIFGRRSRRFGLGMSIPSGPLAFTSNYKPHPLSELEQSILVAAATGVTGFNFGIPFTSHRPTEFAHYTERFTGRAAPVNAAIGSPMLFYTDDEGIYLTDVRDFQPTGNSEYEKTDAATRILDVCRRNTLKLGEARLDLPREPPHVLEHNLWVGNAPGSTLFMPVSDTSETFIQMLAIFVGSGYWVFDDTAKKPAGELDRFYKSGLLNEAKPVPLSFVEQGLLTSGAAELAMMCQNTVLTMQAMGLGGWFYSGLNPYSVLGASADQGIKGLGFRFRHDERWSLPDPVGLDGHFETLGPPYQATMREAVQVFADRKFGSGGAFDPKRAGPFLDSPDVKRSVTPYNEEFLDCISTMAQYLHDTYGKFPTIAPRSLLAGYVQAQHIDTEFYDRYYQSGAYLETHAEHMKTWHSDK
;
A
#
# COMPACT_ATOMS: atom_id res chain seq x y z
N MET A 1 -17.33 19.55 -26.31
CA MET A 1 -18.64 19.17 -25.75
C MET A 1 -18.52 17.76 -25.14
N VAL A 2 -17.54 17.50 -24.30
CA VAL A 2 -17.26 16.19 -23.65
C VAL A 2 -17.11 16.34 -22.13
N ALA A 3 -17.13 17.56 -21.60
CA ALA A 3 -16.87 17.82 -20.17
C ALA A 3 -18.10 17.68 -19.24
N ALA A 4 -19.29 17.45 -19.74
CA ALA A 4 -20.51 17.47 -18.93
C ALA A 4 -20.99 16.08 -18.42
N SER A 5 -20.42 14.98 -18.89
CA SER A 5 -20.88 13.61 -18.55
C SER A 5 -20.13 12.93 -17.41
N ILE A 6 -19.05 13.52 -16.90
CA ILE A 6 -18.21 12.87 -15.85
C ILE A 6 -18.58 13.36 -14.45
N ALA A 7 -19.24 14.49 -14.31
CA ALA A 7 -19.63 15.07 -13.02
C ALA A 7 -20.79 14.32 -12.32
N ASP A 8 -21.61 13.56 -13.07
CA ASP A 8 -22.78 12.88 -12.51
C ASP A 8 -22.50 11.52 -11.86
N LEU A 9 -21.24 11.06 -11.85
CA LEU A 9 -20.86 9.75 -11.31
C LEU A 9 -20.31 9.78 -9.88
N ALA A 10 -20.26 10.91 -9.23
CA ALA A 10 -19.50 11.00 -7.98
C ALA A 10 -20.14 11.85 -6.89
N PHE A 11 -21.39 11.95 -6.66
CA PHE A 11 -21.90 12.51 -5.38
C PHE A 11 -23.44 12.54 -5.33
N ASP A 12 -24.02 11.52 -4.75
CA ASP A 12 -25.28 11.71 -4.01
C ASP A 12 -25.39 10.68 -2.86
N ASN A 13 -25.76 11.22 -1.70
CA ASN A 13 -26.27 10.57 -0.50
C ASN A 13 -25.28 10.18 0.61
N PHE A 14 -24.96 11.16 1.44
CA PHE A 14 -24.82 10.93 2.88
C PHE A 14 -25.90 11.73 3.62
N SER A 15 -26.98 11.09 3.99
CA SER A 15 -27.93 11.59 4.99
C SER A 15 -27.66 10.92 6.34
N CYS A 16 -27.41 11.74 7.32
CA CYS A 16 -27.21 11.43 8.73
C CYS A 16 -28.49 10.80 9.31
N MET A 17 -28.43 9.63 9.92
CA MET A 17 -29.43 9.13 10.84
C MET A 17 -28.85 8.98 12.24
N ASP A 18 -29.45 9.75 13.12
CA ASP A 18 -29.31 9.74 14.58
C ASP A 18 -29.82 8.41 15.15
N SER A 19 -29.05 7.74 15.99
CA SER A 19 -29.58 6.72 16.89
C SER A 19 -28.83 6.71 18.22
N SER A 20 -29.53 7.18 19.23
CA SER A 20 -29.24 7.01 20.64
C SER A 20 -29.29 5.54 21.05
N ALA A 21 -28.19 4.95 21.49
CA ALA A 21 -28.15 3.70 22.20
C ALA A 21 -27.15 3.75 23.36
N GLY A 22 -27.59 3.27 24.51
CA GLY A 22 -27.04 3.45 25.83
C GLY A 22 -25.61 2.95 26.06
N ARG A 23 -24.91 3.68 26.90
CA ARG A 23 -23.58 3.33 27.43
C ARG A 23 -23.71 2.17 28.42
N VAL A 24 -23.09 1.05 28.09
CA VAL A 24 -22.79 -0.02 29.04
C VAL A 24 -21.34 0.20 29.53
N HIS A 25 -21.17 0.50 30.79
CA HIS A 25 -19.85 0.52 31.44
C HIS A 25 -19.40 -0.93 31.73
N PRO A 26 -18.21 -1.35 31.31
CA PRO A 26 -17.65 -2.60 31.81
C PRO A 26 -16.95 -2.38 33.16
N SER A 27 -17.31 -3.20 34.13
CA SER A 27 -16.64 -3.25 35.43
C SER A 27 -15.20 -3.73 35.31
N SER A 28 -14.22 -2.94 35.69
CA SER A 28 -12.82 -3.27 35.74
C SER A 28 -12.52 -4.23 36.90
N LYS A 29 -12.36 -5.52 36.59
CA LYS A 29 -11.60 -6.43 37.47
C LYS A 29 -10.13 -6.30 37.05
N GLY A 30 -9.31 -5.68 37.92
CA GLY A 30 -7.89 -5.47 37.68
C GLY A 30 -7.13 -6.77 37.44
N LYS A 31 -6.70 -7.03 36.21
CA LYS A 31 -5.59 -7.91 35.90
C LYS A 31 -4.30 -7.16 36.26
N ARG A 32 -3.41 -7.76 37.06
CA ARG A 32 -2.04 -7.26 37.17
C ARG A 32 -1.42 -7.25 35.78
N MET A 33 -1.12 -6.04 35.26
CA MET A 33 -0.41 -5.84 34.02
C MET A 33 1.02 -6.40 34.17
N THR A 34 1.47 -7.17 33.22
CA THR A 34 2.90 -7.50 33.06
C THR A 34 3.60 -6.26 32.47
N GLU A 35 4.87 -6.03 32.82
CA GLU A 35 5.65 -4.87 32.32
C GLU A 35 5.64 -4.73 30.79
N GLN A 36 5.50 -5.84 30.07
CA GLN A 36 5.43 -5.87 28.59
C GLN A 36 4.11 -5.36 27.97
N THR A 37 3.02 -5.24 28.71
CA THR A 37 1.72 -4.79 28.16
C THR A 37 1.53 -3.28 28.28
N ARG A 38 2.25 -2.61 29.16
CA ARG A 38 2.10 -1.19 29.46
C ARG A 38 2.30 -0.28 28.25
N PRO A 39 3.35 -0.42 27.41
CA PRO A 39 3.57 0.44 26.25
C PRO A 39 2.43 0.39 25.24
N LEU A 40 1.87 -0.80 25.00
CA LEU A 40 0.78 -0.98 24.07
C LEU A 40 -0.55 -0.43 24.60
N ASP A 41 -0.83 -0.56 25.91
CA ASP A 41 -2.03 0.01 26.52
C ASP A 41 -1.98 1.55 26.45
N GLU A 42 -0.81 2.17 26.67
CA GLU A 42 -0.59 3.61 26.52
C GLU A 42 -0.80 4.04 25.04
N LEU A 43 -0.25 3.29 24.08
CA LEU A 43 -0.46 3.54 22.65
C LEU A 43 -1.94 3.45 22.26
N LEU A 44 -2.65 2.41 22.68
CA LEU A 44 -4.07 2.22 22.35
C LEU A 44 -4.97 3.27 23.00
N ALA A 45 -4.55 3.87 24.09
CA ALA A 45 -5.26 4.97 24.78
C ALA A 45 -4.88 6.36 24.26
N PHE A 46 -3.84 6.47 23.39
CA PHE A 46 -3.35 7.77 22.92
C PHE A 46 -4.40 8.49 22.07
N PRO A 47 -4.69 9.78 22.34
CA PRO A 47 -5.75 10.49 21.63
C PRO A 47 -5.39 10.71 20.15
N LEU A 48 -6.25 10.26 19.24
CA LEU A 48 -6.05 10.43 17.80
C LEU A 48 -5.80 11.89 17.40
N MET A 49 -6.55 12.83 17.97
CA MET A 49 -6.40 14.25 17.65
C MET A 49 -5.03 14.79 18.09
N GLU A 50 -4.48 14.30 19.20
CA GLU A 50 -3.13 14.64 19.61
C GLU A 50 -2.07 14.09 18.63
N ALA A 51 -2.24 12.88 18.15
CA ALA A 51 -1.37 12.33 17.10
C ALA A 51 -1.40 13.19 15.82
N ILE A 52 -2.60 13.62 15.38
CA ILE A 52 -2.78 14.45 14.20
C ILE A 52 -2.17 15.84 14.37
N PHE A 53 -2.52 16.57 15.43
CA PHE A 53 -2.07 17.94 15.64
C PHE A 53 -0.62 18.03 16.15
N GLY A 54 -0.14 17.00 16.86
CA GLY A 54 1.24 16.90 17.33
C GLY A 54 2.23 16.39 16.25
N ARG A 55 1.72 15.94 15.08
CA ARG A 55 2.55 15.40 14.00
C ARG A 55 3.54 16.43 13.49
N ARG A 56 4.83 16.07 13.55
CA ARG A 56 5.94 16.83 12.95
C ARG A 56 6.94 15.86 12.34
N SER A 57 7.76 16.35 11.41
CA SER A 57 8.88 15.62 10.82
C SER A 57 10.10 15.74 11.75
N ARG A 58 10.18 14.90 12.77
CA ARG A 58 11.31 14.86 13.71
C ARG A 58 12.38 13.94 13.15
N ARG A 59 13.35 14.53 12.42
CA ARG A 59 14.30 13.76 11.60
C ARG A 59 15.61 13.43 12.28
N PHE A 60 16.00 14.15 13.36
CA PHE A 60 17.24 13.90 14.05
C PHE A 60 17.05 12.83 15.12
N GLY A 61 17.76 11.71 14.98
CA GLY A 61 17.70 10.55 15.84
C GLY A 61 19.01 10.23 16.55
N LEU A 62 18.95 9.24 17.43
CA LEU A 62 20.13 8.74 18.15
C LEU A 62 21.20 8.27 17.17
N GLY A 63 22.47 8.65 17.44
CA GLY A 63 23.62 8.29 16.61
C GLY A 63 23.78 9.09 15.31
N MET A 64 22.90 10.04 15.02
CA MET A 64 22.99 10.87 13.80
C MET A 64 23.93 12.06 13.97
N SER A 65 24.37 12.63 12.83
CA SER A 65 25.23 13.82 12.80
C SER A 65 24.85 14.75 11.66
N ILE A 66 24.75 16.06 11.98
CA ILE A 66 24.70 17.16 11.01
C ILE A 66 26.10 17.79 11.01
N PRO A 67 26.88 17.67 9.92
CA PRO A 67 28.32 17.94 9.94
C PRO A 67 28.67 19.43 10.00
N SER A 68 27.77 20.33 9.56
CA SER A 68 28.07 21.76 9.47
C SER A 68 26.80 22.62 9.50
N GLY A 69 27.01 23.94 9.59
CA GLY A 69 25.93 24.94 9.59
C GLY A 69 25.41 25.27 10.99
N PRO A 70 24.37 26.12 11.08
CA PRO A 70 23.83 26.59 12.37
C PRO A 70 23.24 25.51 13.27
N LEU A 71 22.86 24.37 12.69
CA LEU A 71 22.32 23.21 13.40
C LEU A 71 23.34 22.06 13.48
N ALA A 72 24.63 22.33 13.29
CA ALA A 72 25.68 21.31 13.41
C ALA A 72 25.64 20.64 14.77
N PHE A 73 25.48 19.32 14.77
CA PHE A 73 25.34 18.54 15.99
C PHE A 73 25.70 17.07 15.70
N THR A 74 26.37 16.43 16.64
CA THR A 74 26.59 14.99 16.63
C THR A 74 25.96 14.42 17.89
N SER A 75 25.11 13.43 17.73
CA SER A 75 24.47 12.73 18.83
C SER A 75 25.52 12.14 19.78
N ASN A 76 25.31 12.28 21.07
CA ASN A 76 26.14 11.66 22.11
C ASN A 76 25.86 10.15 22.27
N TYR A 77 24.81 9.67 21.65
CA TYR A 77 24.34 8.28 21.72
C TYR A 77 24.79 7.47 20.49
N LYS A 78 24.75 6.15 20.63
CA LYS A 78 24.88 5.25 19.48
C LYS A 78 23.55 5.13 18.75
N PRO A 79 23.56 4.77 17.44
CA PRO A 79 22.34 4.35 16.76
C PRO A 79 21.62 3.26 17.58
N HIS A 80 20.30 3.39 17.73
CA HIS A 80 19.49 2.44 18.46
C HIS A 80 18.35 1.94 17.59
N PRO A 81 18.39 0.69 17.09
CA PRO A 81 17.33 0.13 16.25
C PRO A 81 16.00 0.02 16.98
N LEU A 82 14.90 0.09 16.23
CA LEU A 82 13.58 -0.23 16.74
C LEU A 82 13.53 -1.70 17.19
N SER A 83 12.83 -1.98 18.28
CA SER A 83 12.53 -3.34 18.70
C SER A 83 11.57 -4.04 17.72
N GLU A 84 11.51 -5.36 17.74
CA GLU A 84 10.58 -6.16 16.93
C GLU A 84 9.12 -5.73 17.16
N LEU A 85 8.75 -5.42 18.40
CA LEU A 85 7.38 -4.96 18.72
C LEU A 85 7.09 -3.60 18.08
N GLU A 86 8.00 -2.65 18.18
CA GLU A 86 7.85 -1.32 17.57
C GLU A 86 7.71 -1.42 16.05
N GLN A 87 8.58 -2.18 15.41
CA GLN A 87 8.50 -2.42 13.96
C GLN A 87 7.17 -3.08 13.56
N SER A 88 6.75 -4.11 14.31
CA SER A 88 5.51 -4.85 14.03
C SER A 88 4.26 -3.97 14.18
N ILE A 89 4.24 -3.07 15.15
CA ILE A 89 3.16 -2.08 15.31
C ILE A 89 3.10 -1.14 14.11
N LEU A 90 4.25 -0.63 13.64
CA LEU A 90 4.31 0.25 12.47
C LEU A 90 3.92 -0.48 11.18
N VAL A 91 4.35 -1.74 11.02
CA VAL A 91 3.93 -2.62 9.92
C VAL A 91 2.40 -2.82 9.96
N ALA A 92 1.84 -3.15 11.13
CA ALA A 92 0.40 -3.34 11.29
C ALA A 92 -0.38 -2.06 11.01
N ALA A 93 0.11 -0.90 11.44
CA ALA A 93 -0.49 0.40 11.13
C ALA A 93 -0.49 0.71 9.62
N ALA A 94 0.56 0.33 8.90
CA ALA A 94 0.66 0.51 7.46
C ALA A 94 -0.25 -0.45 6.67
N THR A 95 -0.21 -1.75 7.01
CA THR A 95 -0.78 -2.81 6.15
C THR A 95 -2.05 -3.45 6.69
N GLY A 96 -2.30 -3.49 7.98
CA GLY A 96 -3.29 -4.34 8.64
C GLY A 96 -2.65 -5.73 8.88
N VAL A 97 -3.37 -6.83 8.93
CA VAL A 97 -4.77 -7.14 8.56
C VAL A 97 -5.73 -6.73 9.70
N THR A 98 -6.91 -6.17 9.35
CA THR A 98 -7.90 -5.74 10.34
C THR A 98 -9.10 -6.70 10.47
N GLY A 99 -9.16 -7.74 9.67
CA GLY A 99 -10.28 -8.66 9.52
C GLY A 99 -10.78 -8.67 8.09
N PHE A 100 -12.07 -8.98 7.88
CA PHE A 100 -12.69 -8.80 6.57
C PHE A 100 -12.92 -7.32 6.26
N ASN A 101 -12.78 -6.94 4.99
CA ASN A 101 -13.39 -5.69 4.52
C ASN A 101 -14.91 -5.89 4.30
N PHE A 102 -15.65 -4.77 4.29
CA PHE A 102 -17.10 -4.79 4.12
C PHE A 102 -17.52 -4.40 2.69
N GLY A 103 -16.80 -4.90 1.69
CA GLY A 103 -17.14 -4.68 0.29
C GLY A 103 -18.56 -5.13 0.00
N ILE A 104 -19.33 -4.31 -0.72
CA ILE A 104 -20.72 -4.63 -1.13
C ILE A 104 -20.70 -5.02 -2.60
N PRO A 105 -20.83 -6.29 -2.94
CA PRO A 105 -20.78 -6.77 -4.32
C PRO A 105 -22.11 -6.51 -5.04
N PHE A 106 -22.49 -5.24 -5.18
CA PHE A 106 -23.69 -4.83 -5.87
C PHE A 106 -23.36 -4.25 -7.24
N THR A 107 -24.14 -4.64 -8.24
CA THR A 107 -24.20 -3.98 -9.54
C THR A 107 -25.65 -3.73 -9.92
N SER A 108 -25.93 -2.70 -10.70
CA SER A 108 -27.25 -2.52 -11.30
C SER A 108 -27.51 -3.65 -12.32
N HIS A 109 -28.79 -3.92 -12.57
CA HIS A 109 -29.16 -4.89 -13.61
C HIS A 109 -28.65 -4.43 -14.98
N ARG A 110 -28.36 -5.43 -15.83
CA ARG A 110 -27.80 -5.31 -17.18
C ARG A 110 -27.78 -3.91 -17.80
N PRO A 111 -26.70 -3.48 -18.46
CA PRO A 111 -25.56 -4.30 -18.92
C PRO A 111 -24.40 -4.39 -17.93
N THR A 112 -24.52 -3.95 -16.70
CA THR A 112 -23.43 -3.72 -15.74
C THR A 112 -23.16 -4.89 -14.78
N GLU A 113 -23.66 -6.08 -15.06
CA GLU A 113 -23.55 -7.24 -14.17
C GLU A 113 -22.11 -7.65 -13.84
N PHE A 114 -21.13 -7.27 -14.67
CA PHE A 114 -19.68 -7.52 -14.45
C PHE A 114 -18.94 -6.36 -13.80
N ALA A 115 -19.59 -5.22 -13.56
CA ALA A 115 -18.93 -3.99 -13.12
C ALA A 115 -18.64 -3.94 -11.61
N HIS A 116 -18.73 -5.06 -10.88
CA HIS A 116 -18.42 -5.06 -9.46
C HIS A 116 -16.92 -4.97 -9.19
N TYR A 117 -16.54 -4.15 -8.20
CA TYR A 117 -15.15 -3.78 -7.93
C TYR A 117 -14.41 -4.69 -6.96
N THR A 118 -15.11 -5.40 -6.05
CA THR A 118 -14.47 -6.18 -4.99
C THR A 118 -13.62 -7.30 -5.58
N GLU A 119 -12.33 -7.32 -5.25
CA GLU A 119 -11.40 -8.37 -5.65
C GLU A 119 -10.94 -9.22 -4.48
N ARG A 120 -10.80 -8.62 -3.30
CA ARG A 120 -10.43 -9.31 -2.06
C ARG A 120 -11.33 -8.89 -0.92
N PHE A 121 -11.50 -9.79 0.06
CA PHE A 121 -12.18 -9.48 1.31
C PHE A 121 -11.23 -9.26 2.49
N THR A 122 -9.93 -9.16 2.22
CA THR A 122 -8.94 -8.85 3.25
C THR A 122 -9.02 -7.39 3.66
N GLY A 123 -9.36 -7.12 4.91
CA GLY A 123 -9.39 -5.77 5.48
C GLY A 123 -7.97 -5.28 5.77
N ARG A 124 -7.70 -4.03 5.38
CA ARG A 124 -6.41 -3.35 5.56
C ARG A 124 -6.56 -2.17 6.52
N ALA A 125 -5.48 -1.78 7.20
CA ALA A 125 -5.47 -0.60 8.06
C ALA A 125 -5.61 0.70 7.26
N ALA A 126 -5.02 0.76 6.07
CA ALA A 126 -5.22 1.86 5.13
C ALA A 126 -6.35 1.53 4.15
N PRO A 127 -7.11 2.52 3.67
CA PRO A 127 -8.04 2.34 2.55
C PRO A 127 -7.32 1.78 1.33
N VAL A 128 -7.99 0.88 0.62
CA VAL A 128 -7.45 0.24 -0.59
C VAL A 128 -8.28 0.61 -1.81
N ASN A 129 -7.61 0.84 -2.94
CA ASN A 129 -8.26 1.15 -4.20
C ASN A 129 -9.09 -0.05 -4.68
N ALA A 130 -10.37 0.17 -4.94
CA ALA A 130 -11.31 -0.80 -5.50
C ALA A 130 -11.26 -2.20 -4.82
N ALA A 131 -10.95 -2.26 -3.52
CA ALA A 131 -10.76 -3.49 -2.74
C ALA A 131 -9.74 -4.47 -3.38
N ILE A 132 -8.78 -3.97 -4.17
CA ILE A 132 -7.72 -4.76 -4.79
C ILE A 132 -6.68 -5.12 -3.73
N GLY A 133 -6.21 -4.13 -2.96
CA GLY A 133 -5.22 -4.34 -1.91
C GLY A 133 -3.87 -4.85 -2.44
N SER A 134 -3.47 -4.38 -3.64
CA SER A 134 -2.23 -4.80 -4.29
C SER A 134 -0.94 -4.42 -3.54
N PRO A 135 -0.87 -3.35 -2.71
CA PRO A 135 0.35 -2.98 -2.05
C PRO A 135 0.87 -4.03 -1.08
N MET A 136 2.19 -4.26 -1.17
CA MET A 136 2.99 -4.94 -0.16
C MET A 136 3.95 -3.96 0.50
N LEU A 137 4.38 -4.26 1.72
CA LEU A 137 5.29 -3.41 2.48
C LEU A 137 6.68 -4.04 2.53
N PHE A 138 7.64 -3.41 1.87
CA PHE A 138 9.05 -3.67 2.08
C PHE A 138 9.56 -2.75 3.19
N TYR A 139 10.51 -3.23 3.98
CA TYR A 139 11.23 -2.39 4.93
C TYR A 139 12.65 -2.89 5.15
N THR A 140 13.50 -2.02 5.66
CA THR A 140 14.90 -2.33 5.98
C THR A 140 15.32 -1.67 7.28
N ASP A 141 16.14 -2.38 8.03
CA ASP A 141 16.81 -1.92 9.25
C ASP A 141 18.29 -2.33 9.24
N ASP A 142 18.98 -2.27 10.38
CA ASP A 142 20.40 -2.65 10.47
C ASP A 142 20.64 -4.16 10.28
N GLU A 143 19.60 -4.99 10.44
CA GLU A 143 19.71 -6.45 10.41
C GLU A 143 19.28 -7.05 9.07
N GLY A 144 18.59 -6.26 8.20
CA GLY A 144 18.15 -6.84 6.95
C GLY A 144 17.19 -6.03 6.11
N ILE A 145 16.70 -6.72 5.09
CA ILE A 145 15.62 -6.30 4.19
C ILE A 145 14.48 -7.29 4.35
N TYR A 146 13.26 -6.79 4.46
CA TYR A 146 12.09 -7.58 4.75
C TYR A 146 10.93 -7.22 3.82
N LEU A 147 10.07 -8.20 3.58
CA LEU A 147 8.80 -8.05 2.87
C LEU A 147 7.66 -8.56 3.76
N THR A 148 6.68 -7.72 4.03
CA THR A 148 5.40 -8.14 4.63
C THR A 148 4.34 -8.27 3.55
N ASP A 149 3.93 -9.51 3.27
CA ASP A 149 2.88 -9.85 2.32
C ASP A 149 1.59 -10.23 3.05
N VAL A 150 0.63 -9.34 3.00
CA VAL A 150 -0.73 -9.57 3.53
C VAL A 150 -1.79 -9.50 2.42
N ARG A 151 -1.37 -9.47 1.16
CA ARG A 151 -2.26 -9.30 0.00
C ARG A 151 -3.30 -10.41 -0.08
N ASP A 152 -2.85 -11.65 0.07
CA ASP A 152 -3.70 -12.83 -0.02
C ASP A 152 -4.02 -13.45 1.35
N PHE A 153 -3.80 -12.70 2.43
CA PHE A 153 -4.15 -13.13 3.78
C PHE A 153 -5.63 -13.44 3.90
N GLN A 154 -5.96 -14.54 4.60
CA GLN A 154 -7.34 -14.96 4.83
C GLN A 154 -7.78 -14.58 6.23
N PRO A 155 -8.61 -13.53 6.38
CA PRO A 155 -9.21 -13.20 7.66
C PRO A 155 -10.08 -14.35 8.20
N THR A 156 -10.13 -14.50 9.50
CA THR A 156 -10.97 -15.49 10.19
C THR A 156 -12.25 -14.89 10.75
N GLY A 157 -12.35 -13.55 10.78
CA GLY A 157 -13.51 -12.82 11.30
C GLY A 157 -13.54 -11.36 10.83
N ASN A 158 -14.59 -10.65 11.25
CA ASN A 158 -14.79 -9.24 10.93
C ASN A 158 -13.81 -8.33 11.67
N SER A 159 -13.21 -8.82 12.74
CA SER A 159 -12.08 -8.17 13.42
C SER A 159 -11.05 -9.22 13.81
N GLU A 160 -9.81 -8.94 13.53
CA GLU A 160 -8.68 -9.78 13.94
C GLU A 160 -8.18 -9.40 15.33
N TYR A 161 -8.70 -8.35 15.97
CA TYR A 161 -8.23 -7.81 17.25
C TYR A 161 -9.17 -8.03 18.45
N GLU A 162 -10.37 -8.61 18.24
CA GLU A 162 -11.44 -8.63 19.27
C GLU A 162 -11.23 -9.53 20.47
N LYS A 163 -10.30 -10.48 20.47
CA LYS A 163 -10.29 -11.55 21.50
C LYS A 163 -8.94 -11.94 22.09
N THR A 164 -7.86 -11.26 21.75
CA THR A 164 -6.50 -11.66 22.20
C THR A 164 -5.71 -10.49 22.73
N ASP A 165 -4.66 -10.78 23.50
CA ASP A 165 -3.59 -9.84 23.80
C ASP A 165 -3.09 -9.20 22.49
N ALA A 166 -3.32 -7.90 22.34
CA ALA A 166 -3.10 -7.18 21.08
C ALA A 166 -1.61 -7.21 20.66
N ALA A 167 -0.67 -7.17 21.60
CA ALA A 167 0.76 -7.26 21.28
C ALA A 167 1.11 -8.62 20.68
N THR A 168 0.69 -9.70 21.33
CA THR A 168 0.90 -11.06 20.83
C THR A 168 0.32 -11.25 19.44
N ARG A 169 -0.87 -10.70 19.20
CA ARG A 169 -1.55 -10.81 17.91
C ARG A 169 -0.82 -10.03 16.81
N ILE A 170 -0.42 -8.80 17.08
CA ILE A 170 0.35 -7.98 16.13
C ILE A 170 1.64 -8.69 15.75
N LEU A 171 2.41 -9.14 16.72
CA LEU A 171 3.66 -9.88 16.50
C LEU A 171 3.43 -11.15 15.68
N ASP A 172 2.40 -11.93 16.02
CA ASP A 172 2.10 -13.21 15.38
C ASP A 172 1.67 -13.01 13.90
N VAL A 173 0.81 -12.02 13.60
CA VAL A 173 0.43 -11.68 12.23
C VAL A 173 1.64 -11.18 11.44
N CYS A 174 2.47 -10.29 12.02
CA CYS A 174 3.67 -9.79 11.36
C CYS A 174 4.67 -10.92 11.08
N ARG A 175 5.00 -11.73 12.07
CA ARG A 175 5.97 -12.85 11.91
C ARG A 175 5.55 -13.84 10.83
N ARG A 176 4.26 -14.19 10.78
CA ARG A 176 3.75 -15.16 9.79
C ARG A 176 3.75 -14.63 8.36
N ASN A 177 3.66 -13.32 8.19
CA ASN A 177 3.54 -12.70 6.86
C ASN A 177 4.78 -11.90 6.45
N THR A 178 5.83 -11.90 7.28
CA THR A 178 7.08 -11.22 6.97
C THR A 178 8.16 -12.21 6.57
N LEU A 179 8.76 -11.98 5.41
CA LEU A 179 9.88 -12.73 4.87
C LEU A 179 11.14 -11.84 4.91
N LYS A 180 12.25 -12.38 5.39
CA LYS A 180 13.56 -11.74 5.31
C LYS A 180 14.15 -12.00 3.92
N LEU A 181 14.45 -10.93 3.18
CA LEU A 181 14.98 -10.97 1.82
C LEU A 181 16.50 -10.77 1.76
N GLY A 182 17.10 -10.15 2.79
CA GLY A 182 18.52 -9.84 2.84
C GLY A 182 19.03 -9.73 4.26
N GLU A 183 20.33 -9.97 4.46
CA GLU A 183 21.00 -10.04 5.78
C GLU A 183 21.63 -8.71 6.21
N ALA A 184 21.42 -7.63 5.46
CA ALA A 184 21.97 -6.32 5.76
C ALA A 184 21.00 -5.24 5.32
N ARG A 185 21.14 -4.05 5.91
CA ARG A 185 20.40 -2.84 5.49
C ARG A 185 20.50 -2.63 3.97
N LEU A 186 19.43 -2.13 3.37
CA LEU A 186 19.38 -1.74 1.97
C LEU A 186 20.58 -0.82 1.65
N ASP A 187 21.46 -1.28 0.78
CA ASP A 187 22.62 -0.52 0.35
C ASP A 187 22.23 0.46 -0.74
N LEU A 188 22.27 1.75 -0.40
CA LEU A 188 22.07 2.86 -1.33
C LEU A 188 23.24 3.84 -1.16
N PRO A 189 23.97 4.18 -2.23
CA PRO A 189 25.01 5.20 -2.16
C PRO A 189 24.43 6.53 -1.65
N ARG A 190 25.13 7.14 -0.68
CA ARG A 190 24.74 8.44 -0.12
C ARG A 190 25.21 9.59 -0.99
N GLU A 191 24.76 9.59 -2.23
CA GLU A 191 25.05 10.59 -3.24
C GLU A 191 23.95 10.66 -4.29
N PRO A 192 23.77 11.80 -4.98
CA PRO A 192 22.91 11.88 -6.15
C PRO A 192 23.40 10.92 -7.28
N PRO A 193 22.47 10.27 -8.02
CA PRO A 193 21.03 10.47 -8.00
C PRO A 193 20.28 9.55 -7.03
N HIS A 194 20.96 8.74 -6.19
CA HIS A 194 20.37 7.74 -5.34
C HIS A 194 19.63 8.34 -4.15
N VAL A 195 20.28 9.32 -3.51
CA VAL A 195 19.72 10.12 -2.40
C VAL A 195 19.85 11.59 -2.72
N LEU A 196 18.78 12.38 -2.56
CA LEU A 196 18.84 13.82 -2.76
C LEU A 196 19.71 14.50 -1.69
N GLU A 197 20.47 15.53 -2.07
CA GLU A 197 21.49 16.20 -1.24
C GLU A 197 21.00 16.57 0.17
N HIS A 198 19.79 17.11 0.30
CA HIS A 198 19.23 17.52 1.60
C HIS A 198 18.88 16.34 2.53
N ASN A 199 18.94 15.10 2.05
CA ASN A 199 18.69 13.87 2.82
C ASN A 199 19.95 13.01 3.03
N LEU A 200 21.13 13.42 2.51
CA LEU A 200 22.37 12.65 2.62
C LEU A 200 22.76 12.35 4.07
N TRP A 201 22.47 13.25 5.00
CA TRP A 201 22.80 13.11 6.42
C TRP A 201 21.84 12.18 7.18
N VAL A 202 20.65 11.93 6.65
CA VAL A 202 19.56 11.28 7.40
C VAL A 202 18.89 10.11 6.67
N GLY A 203 18.85 10.12 5.33
CA GLY A 203 18.16 9.08 4.56
C GLY A 203 18.76 7.69 4.76
N ASN A 204 17.94 6.71 5.11
CA ASN A 204 18.33 5.32 5.38
C ASN A 204 19.51 5.21 6.37
N ALA A 205 19.47 6.00 7.46
CA ALA A 205 20.53 6.06 8.45
C ALA A 205 20.55 4.80 9.34
N PRO A 206 21.73 4.38 9.87
CA PRO A 206 21.81 3.34 10.89
C PRO A 206 20.92 3.65 12.10
N GLY A 207 20.35 2.64 12.72
CA GLY A 207 19.40 2.77 13.85
C GLY A 207 17.99 3.14 13.42
N SER A 208 17.74 3.47 12.14
CA SER A 208 16.37 3.73 11.63
C SER A 208 15.79 2.51 10.93
N THR A 209 14.46 2.47 10.83
CA THR A 209 13.74 1.55 9.92
C THR A 209 13.14 2.37 8.78
N LEU A 210 13.38 1.96 7.54
CA LEU A 210 12.84 2.58 6.32
C LEU A 210 11.76 1.69 5.75
N PHE A 211 10.52 2.20 5.69
CA PHE A 211 9.35 1.52 5.14
C PHE A 211 9.09 1.99 3.71
N MET A 212 8.85 1.05 2.81
CA MET A 212 8.77 1.23 1.36
C MET A 212 7.55 0.47 0.82
N PRO A 213 6.33 1.04 0.85
CA PRO A 213 5.18 0.37 0.27
C PRO A 213 5.24 0.40 -1.26
N VAL A 214 5.01 -0.75 -1.89
CA VAL A 214 5.05 -0.94 -3.36
C VAL A 214 3.72 -1.51 -3.83
N SER A 215 3.12 -0.90 -4.86
CA SER A 215 1.85 -1.31 -5.47
C SER A 215 2.05 -1.93 -6.85
N ASP A 216 1.26 -2.96 -7.18
CA ASP A 216 1.13 -3.51 -8.55
C ASP A 216 0.10 -2.69 -9.33
N THR A 217 0.58 -1.81 -10.21
CA THR A 217 -0.29 -0.99 -11.05
C THR A 217 -0.92 -1.77 -12.19
N SER A 218 -0.33 -2.89 -12.63
CA SER A 218 -0.91 -3.72 -13.69
C SER A 218 -2.18 -4.44 -13.22
N GLU A 219 -2.20 -4.96 -12.00
CA GLU A 219 -3.40 -5.55 -11.37
C GLU A 219 -4.52 -4.48 -11.26
N THR A 220 -4.16 -3.29 -10.78
CA THR A 220 -5.10 -2.16 -10.69
C THR A 220 -5.64 -1.77 -12.06
N PHE A 221 -4.80 -1.74 -13.11
CA PHE A 221 -5.26 -1.39 -14.45
C PHE A 221 -6.21 -2.45 -15.03
N ILE A 222 -5.91 -3.74 -14.87
CA ILE A 222 -6.84 -4.81 -15.31
C ILE A 222 -8.20 -4.68 -14.60
N GLN A 223 -8.22 -4.38 -13.31
CA GLN A 223 -9.46 -4.12 -12.57
C GLN A 223 -10.20 -2.90 -13.12
N MET A 224 -9.51 -1.80 -13.43
CA MET A 224 -10.13 -0.63 -14.06
C MET A 224 -10.73 -0.98 -15.42
N LEU A 225 -10.03 -1.75 -16.26
CA LEU A 225 -10.57 -2.26 -17.52
C LEU A 225 -11.82 -3.11 -17.28
N ALA A 226 -11.83 -3.99 -16.29
CA ALA A 226 -13.00 -4.78 -15.95
C ALA A 226 -14.21 -3.92 -15.55
N ILE A 227 -14.02 -2.86 -14.76
CA ILE A 227 -15.07 -1.92 -14.37
C ILE A 227 -15.60 -1.15 -15.60
N PHE A 228 -14.71 -0.68 -16.46
CA PHE A 228 -15.08 0.07 -17.66
C PHE A 228 -15.82 -0.81 -18.66
N VAL A 229 -15.30 -2.00 -19.00
CA VAL A 229 -15.96 -2.94 -19.91
C VAL A 229 -17.30 -3.39 -19.35
N GLY A 230 -17.36 -3.71 -18.06
CA GLY A 230 -18.62 -4.09 -17.39
C GLY A 230 -19.68 -2.98 -17.42
N SER A 231 -19.27 -1.73 -17.61
CA SER A 231 -20.15 -0.55 -17.77
C SER A 231 -20.34 -0.14 -19.24
N GLY A 232 -19.84 -0.94 -20.18
CA GLY A 232 -19.94 -0.73 -21.61
C GLY A 232 -18.96 0.32 -22.18
N TYR A 233 -17.95 0.74 -21.38
CA TYR A 233 -16.89 1.65 -21.85
C TYR A 233 -15.74 0.87 -22.49
N TRP A 234 -14.95 1.56 -23.31
CA TRP A 234 -13.77 1.02 -23.96
C TRP A 234 -12.64 2.06 -24.00
N VAL A 235 -11.39 1.60 -24.06
CA VAL A 235 -10.22 2.48 -24.04
C VAL A 235 -9.94 3.00 -25.46
N PHE A 236 -9.93 4.31 -25.58
CA PHE A 236 -9.45 5.04 -26.76
C PHE A 236 -7.99 5.44 -26.53
N ASP A 237 -7.11 4.93 -27.36
CA ASP A 237 -5.71 5.35 -27.37
C ASP A 237 -5.61 6.75 -27.97
N ASP A 238 -5.58 7.75 -27.11
CA ASP A 238 -5.54 9.16 -27.49
C ASP A 238 -4.17 9.63 -27.98
N THR A 239 -3.14 8.80 -27.86
CA THR A 239 -1.84 9.00 -28.52
C THR A 239 -1.89 8.48 -29.95
N ALA A 240 -2.28 7.22 -30.17
CA ALA A 240 -2.37 6.61 -31.49
C ALA A 240 -3.66 6.99 -32.26
N LYS A 241 -4.62 7.69 -31.61
CA LYS A 241 -5.90 8.15 -32.18
C LYS A 241 -6.79 7.03 -32.73
N LYS A 242 -6.86 5.90 -32.02
CA LYS A 242 -7.67 4.73 -32.40
C LYS A 242 -8.11 3.93 -31.16
N PRO A 243 -9.08 3.01 -31.31
CA PRO A 243 -9.43 2.06 -30.25
C PRO A 243 -8.22 1.23 -29.80
N ALA A 244 -8.17 0.88 -28.52
CA ALA A 244 -7.18 -0.01 -27.96
C ALA A 244 -7.47 -1.48 -28.35
N GLY A 245 -7.19 -1.83 -29.60
CA GLY A 245 -7.39 -3.17 -30.18
C GLY A 245 -8.60 -3.26 -31.12
N GLU A 246 -8.86 -4.47 -31.61
CA GLU A 246 -9.94 -4.80 -32.55
C GLU A 246 -11.26 -5.01 -31.77
N LEU A 247 -12.08 -3.95 -31.60
CA LEU A 247 -13.24 -3.95 -30.72
C LEU A 247 -14.59 -4.18 -31.42
N ASP A 248 -14.65 -4.25 -32.73
CA ASP A 248 -15.89 -4.35 -33.55
C ASP A 248 -16.84 -5.47 -33.08
N ARG A 249 -16.30 -6.64 -32.72
CA ARG A 249 -17.10 -7.78 -32.28
C ARG A 249 -17.82 -7.49 -30.97
N PHE A 250 -17.21 -6.72 -30.08
CA PHE A 250 -17.76 -6.38 -28.77
C PHE A 250 -18.81 -5.26 -28.85
N TYR A 251 -18.73 -4.39 -29.87
CA TYR A 251 -19.84 -3.46 -30.19
C TYR A 251 -21.04 -4.23 -30.74
N LYS A 252 -20.81 -5.20 -31.64
CA LYS A 252 -21.89 -5.99 -32.24
C LYS A 252 -22.61 -6.88 -31.24
N SER A 253 -21.92 -7.41 -30.23
CA SER A 253 -22.55 -8.20 -29.15
C SER A 253 -23.28 -7.33 -28.11
N GLY A 254 -23.02 -6.02 -28.10
CA GLY A 254 -23.60 -5.12 -27.09
C GLY A 254 -22.83 -5.09 -25.76
N LEU A 255 -21.68 -5.76 -25.66
CA LEU A 255 -20.81 -5.68 -24.48
C LEU A 255 -20.24 -4.26 -24.33
N LEU A 256 -19.81 -3.65 -25.44
CA LEU A 256 -19.32 -2.27 -25.49
C LEU A 256 -20.31 -1.36 -26.19
N ASN A 257 -20.34 -0.09 -25.78
CA ASN A 257 -21.09 0.96 -26.44
C ASN A 257 -20.13 1.90 -27.19
N GLU A 258 -20.22 1.98 -28.52
CA GLU A 258 -19.37 2.83 -29.36
C GLU A 258 -19.32 4.30 -28.89
N ALA A 259 -20.40 4.81 -28.30
CA ALA A 259 -20.50 6.16 -27.78
C ALA A 259 -19.78 6.41 -26.45
N LYS A 260 -19.16 5.38 -25.87
CA LYS A 260 -18.51 5.46 -24.54
C LYS A 260 -16.98 5.24 -24.57
N PRO A 261 -16.19 6.00 -25.35
CA PRO A 261 -14.74 5.95 -25.28
C PRO A 261 -14.21 6.58 -23.98
N VAL A 262 -13.19 5.97 -23.39
CA VAL A 262 -12.41 6.53 -22.29
C VAL A 262 -10.98 6.74 -22.77
N PRO A 263 -10.42 7.96 -22.73
CA PRO A 263 -9.05 8.21 -23.14
C PRO A 263 -8.04 7.42 -22.29
N LEU A 264 -7.03 6.79 -22.93
CA LEU A 264 -5.97 6.08 -22.25
C LEU A 264 -5.25 6.99 -21.23
N SER A 265 -4.96 8.23 -21.62
CA SER A 265 -4.34 9.21 -20.73
C SER A 265 -5.14 9.46 -19.44
N PHE A 266 -6.48 9.46 -19.51
CA PHE A 266 -7.34 9.57 -18.33
C PHE A 266 -7.24 8.34 -17.42
N VAL A 267 -7.22 7.14 -18.00
CA VAL A 267 -7.06 5.88 -17.25
C VAL A 267 -5.72 5.84 -16.54
N GLU A 268 -4.65 6.19 -17.23
CA GLU A 268 -3.27 6.22 -16.68
C GLU A 268 -3.11 7.26 -15.56
N GLN A 269 -3.72 8.43 -15.69
CA GLN A 269 -3.73 9.44 -14.62
C GLN A 269 -4.48 8.94 -13.38
N GLY A 270 -5.64 8.32 -13.58
CA GLY A 270 -6.41 7.71 -12.51
C GLY A 270 -5.63 6.63 -11.78
N LEU A 271 -4.93 5.78 -12.52
CA LEU A 271 -4.08 4.72 -12.00
C LEU A 271 -2.95 5.26 -11.11
N LEU A 272 -2.18 6.23 -11.59
CA LEU A 272 -1.10 6.86 -10.81
C LEU A 272 -1.62 7.57 -9.57
N THR A 273 -2.72 8.33 -9.71
CA THR A 273 -3.30 9.10 -8.61
C THR A 273 -3.83 8.19 -7.51
N SER A 274 -4.60 7.16 -7.88
CA SER A 274 -5.18 6.23 -6.91
C SER A 274 -4.11 5.37 -6.24
N GLY A 275 -3.13 4.88 -7.00
CA GLY A 275 -2.00 4.12 -6.45
C GLY A 275 -1.16 4.96 -5.48
N ALA A 276 -0.80 6.19 -5.86
CA ALA A 276 -0.04 7.09 -4.99
C ALA A 276 -0.83 7.45 -3.71
N ALA A 277 -2.15 7.67 -3.82
CA ALA A 277 -3.00 7.94 -2.66
C ALA A 277 -3.06 6.75 -1.70
N GLU A 278 -3.22 5.53 -2.20
CA GLU A 278 -3.20 4.31 -1.38
C GLU A 278 -1.90 4.16 -0.60
N LEU A 279 -0.75 4.29 -1.28
CA LEU A 279 0.57 4.22 -0.65
C LEU A 279 0.78 5.34 0.37
N ALA A 280 0.32 6.57 0.07
CA ALA A 280 0.41 7.70 0.99
C ALA A 280 -0.44 7.50 2.26
N MET A 281 -1.62 6.88 2.16
CA MET A 281 -2.44 6.56 3.32
C MET A 281 -1.79 5.49 4.21
N MET A 282 -1.15 4.48 3.64
CA MET A 282 -0.32 3.52 4.41
C MET A 282 0.78 4.26 5.18
N CYS A 283 1.51 5.15 4.50
CA CYS A 283 2.56 5.96 5.11
C CYS A 283 2.01 6.89 6.20
N GLN A 284 0.85 7.52 5.99
CA GLN A 284 0.24 8.43 6.97
C GLN A 284 -0.15 7.69 8.25
N ASN A 285 -0.71 6.48 8.15
CA ASN A 285 -1.02 5.67 9.33
C ASN A 285 0.25 5.39 10.14
N THR A 286 1.34 5.00 9.47
CA THR A 286 2.65 4.79 10.11
C THR A 286 3.13 6.06 10.81
N VAL A 287 3.04 7.21 10.15
CA VAL A 287 3.47 8.52 10.71
C VAL A 287 2.65 8.92 11.93
N LEU A 288 1.33 8.70 11.95
CA LEU A 288 0.49 8.99 13.11
C LEU A 288 0.80 8.04 14.28
N THR A 289 1.00 6.77 13.99
CA THR A 289 1.38 5.76 15.00
C THR A 289 2.72 6.10 15.64
N MET A 290 3.70 6.57 14.86
CA MET A 290 4.98 7.04 15.38
C MET A 290 4.81 8.17 16.41
N GLN A 291 3.88 9.13 16.18
CA GLN A 291 3.62 10.21 17.17
C GLN A 291 3.09 9.64 18.49
N ALA A 292 2.14 8.72 18.41
CA ALA A 292 1.57 8.07 19.58
C ALA A 292 2.59 7.22 20.36
N MET A 293 3.50 6.56 19.64
CA MET A 293 4.59 5.78 20.23
C MET A 293 5.71 6.65 20.81
N GLY A 294 5.87 7.90 20.35
CA GLY A 294 7.01 8.76 20.70
C GLY A 294 8.25 8.51 19.84
N LEU A 295 8.09 7.96 18.64
CA LEU A 295 9.14 7.81 17.65
C LEU A 295 9.26 9.04 16.75
N GLY A 296 10.48 9.38 16.34
CA GLY A 296 10.77 10.33 15.28
C GLY A 296 10.64 9.72 13.90
N GLY A 297 10.67 10.59 12.89
CA GLY A 297 10.66 10.19 11.50
C GLY A 297 9.73 11.05 10.64
N TRP A 298 9.60 10.65 9.39
CA TRP A 298 8.76 11.40 8.44
C TRP A 298 8.45 10.60 7.18
N PHE A 299 7.39 11.03 6.46
CA PHE A 299 7.11 10.64 5.09
C PHE A 299 7.88 11.54 4.12
N TYR A 300 8.52 10.96 3.09
CA TYR A 300 9.29 11.70 2.09
C TYR A 300 9.44 10.92 0.77
N SER A 301 9.96 11.62 -0.25
CA SER A 301 10.23 11.08 -1.59
C SER A 301 11.66 11.39 -2.06
N GLY A 302 12.57 11.61 -1.13
CA GLY A 302 13.94 12.05 -1.42
C GLY A 302 14.97 10.93 -1.67
N LEU A 303 14.53 9.70 -1.88
CA LEU A 303 15.30 8.61 -2.44
C LEU A 303 14.84 8.36 -3.87
N ASN A 304 15.74 7.94 -4.74
CA ASN A 304 15.38 7.56 -6.10
C ASN A 304 14.66 6.21 -6.08
N PRO A 305 13.37 6.13 -6.47
CA PRO A 305 12.60 4.88 -6.40
C PRO A 305 13.19 3.78 -7.30
N TYR A 306 13.79 4.14 -8.42
CA TYR A 306 14.44 3.18 -9.31
C TYR A 306 15.70 2.58 -8.66
N SER A 307 16.52 3.38 -7.99
CA SER A 307 17.68 2.88 -7.23
C SER A 307 17.23 1.99 -6.07
N VAL A 308 16.20 2.40 -5.33
CA VAL A 308 15.63 1.60 -4.24
C VAL A 308 15.12 0.26 -4.75
N LEU A 309 14.41 0.21 -5.88
CA LEU A 309 13.94 -1.03 -6.47
C LEU A 309 15.06 -1.88 -7.07
N GLY A 310 16.19 -1.28 -7.52
CA GLY A 310 17.35 -2.03 -8.02
C GLY A 310 17.71 -1.77 -9.49
N ALA A 311 17.27 -0.66 -10.09
CA ALA A 311 17.57 -0.33 -11.49
C ALA A 311 19.07 -0.16 -11.79
N SER A 312 19.91 0.06 -10.78
CA SER A 312 21.36 0.22 -10.90
C SER A 312 22.15 -1.02 -10.49
N ALA A 313 21.55 -2.21 -10.62
CA ALA A 313 22.18 -3.48 -10.24
C ALA A 313 23.44 -3.78 -11.07
N ASP A 314 23.51 -3.33 -12.33
CA ASP A 314 24.68 -3.38 -13.21
C ASP A 314 25.86 -2.54 -12.69
N GLN A 315 25.59 -1.52 -11.87
CA GLN A 315 26.59 -0.69 -11.18
C GLN A 315 26.90 -1.22 -9.77
N GLY A 316 26.41 -2.40 -9.40
CA GLY A 316 26.61 -3.01 -8.09
C GLY A 316 25.60 -2.59 -7.03
N ILE A 317 24.63 -1.72 -7.35
CA ILE A 317 23.61 -1.22 -6.42
C ILE A 317 22.35 -2.07 -6.59
N LYS A 318 22.23 -3.12 -5.78
CA LYS A 318 21.17 -4.12 -5.91
C LYS A 318 19.77 -3.60 -5.53
N GLY A 319 19.68 -2.59 -4.68
CA GLY A 319 18.41 -2.15 -4.14
C GLY A 319 17.61 -3.31 -3.51
N LEU A 320 16.31 -3.34 -3.72
CA LEU A 320 15.42 -4.44 -3.31
C LEU A 320 15.52 -5.68 -4.24
N GLY A 321 16.29 -5.61 -5.33
CA GLY A 321 16.49 -6.72 -6.25
C GLY A 321 15.36 -6.93 -7.26
N PHE A 322 14.54 -5.91 -7.52
CA PHE A 322 13.49 -6.00 -8.54
C PHE A 322 14.09 -6.23 -9.92
N ARG A 323 13.38 -7.01 -10.71
CA ARG A 323 13.66 -7.22 -12.12
C ARG A 323 13.17 -6.02 -12.94
N PHE A 324 14.01 -5.57 -13.87
CA PHE A 324 13.71 -4.47 -14.77
C PHE A 324 13.66 -4.93 -16.22
N ARG A 325 12.75 -4.34 -17.01
CA ARG A 325 12.76 -4.43 -18.48
C ARG A 325 13.21 -3.09 -19.04
N HIS A 326 13.91 -3.18 -20.15
CA HIS A 326 14.38 -2.03 -20.92
C HIS A 326 13.83 -2.13 -22.35
N ASP A 327 13.48 -1.00 -22.95
CA ASP A 327 13.03 -0.89 -24.33
C ASP A 327 13.42 0.50 -24.83
N GLU A 328 13.87 0.61 -26.07
CA GLU A 328 14.30 1.87 -26.68
C GLU A 328 13.18 2.95 -26.74
N ARG A 329 11.94 2.50 -26.68
CA ARG A 329 10.75 3.41 -26.64
C ARG A 329 10.59 4.13 -25.29
N TRP A 330 11.27 3.71 -24.23
CA TRP A 330 11.04 4.21 -22.88
C TRP A 330 12.18 5.09 -22.38
N SER A 331 11.81 6.22 -21.77
CA SER A 331 12.78 7.09 -21.08
C SER A 331 13.28 6.50 -19.75
N LEU A 332 12.48 5.62 -19.12
CA LEU A 332 12.77 4.98 -17.84
C LEU A 332 12.52 3.48 -17.96
N PRO A 333 13.33 2.63 -17.31
CA PRO A 333 13.10 1.19 -17.31
C PRO A 333 11.83 0.85 -16.53
N ASP A 334 11.21 -0.29 -16.87
CA ASP A 334 9.96 -0.77 -16.24
C ASP A 334 10.28 -1.78 -15.12
N PRO A 335 10.01 -1.46 -13.84
CA PRO A 335 10.19 -2.40 -12.73
C PRO A 335 9.06 -3.42 -12.72
N VAL A 336 9.30 -4.62 -13.21
CA VAL A 336 8.27 -5.65 -13.39
C VAL A 336 8.00 -6.50 -12.15
N GLY A 337 8.82 -6.42 -11.12
CA GLY A 337 8.60 -7.13 -9.86
C GLY A 337 9.85 -7.80 -9.29
N LEU A 338 9.66 -8.53 -8.21
CA LEU A 338 10.66 -9.33 -7.52
C LEU A 338 10.29 -10.80 -7.65
N ASP A 339 11.12 -11.56 -8.39
CA ASP A 339 10.84 -12.94 -8.74
C ASP A 339 10.52 -13.81 -7.51
N GLY A 340 9.39 -14.52 -7.55
CA GLY A 340 8.89 -15.39 -6.49
C GLY A 340 8.27 -14.68 -5.28
N HIS A 341 8.26 -13.34 -5.23
CA HIS A 341 7.80 -12.58 -4.07
C HIS A 341 6.79 -11.48 -4.42
N PHE A 342 7.10 -10.67 -5.43
CA PHE A 342 6.23 -9.58 -5.87
C PHE A 342 6.19 -9.59 -7.41
N GLU A 343 5.37 -10.45 -7.98
CA GLU A 343 5.21 -10.59 -9.42
C GLU A 343 3.99 -9.83 -9.89
N THR A 344 4.22 -8.84 -10.77
CA THR A 344 3.14 -8.05 -11.35
C THR A 344 2.46 -8.78 -12.49
N LEU A 345 1.21 -8.42 -12.81
CA LEU A 345 0.47 -9.06 -13.89
C LEU A 345 0.96 -8.61 -15.28
N GLY A 346 1.31 -9.58 -16.12
CA GLY A 346 1.80 -9.41 -17.47
C GLY A 346 3.19 -9.98 -17.71
N PRO A 347 3.69 -9.95 -18.98
CA PRO A 347 5.03 -10.40 -19.30
C PRO A 347 6.12 -9.67 -18.51
N PRO A 348 7.11 -10.36 -17.91
CA PRO A 348 7.52 -11.74 -18.24
C PRO A 348 6.91 -12.83 -17.35
N TYR A 349 6.09 -12.52 -16.34
CA TYR A 349 5.55 -13.52 -15.41
C TYR A 349 4.41 -14.33 -16.02
N GLN A 350 3.60 -13.71 -16.86
CA GLN A 350 2.66 -14.39 -17.75
C GLN A 350 3.13 -14.16 -19.19
N ALA A 351 3.01 -15.18 -20.07
CA ALA A 351 3.51 -15.06 -21.43
C ALA A 351 2.72 -14.03 -22.26
N THR A 352 1.45 -13.82 -21.94
CA THR A 352 0.53 -12.91 -22.64
C THR A 352 -0.31 -12.12 -21.66
N MET A 353 -0.89 -11.00 -22.12
CA MET A 353 -1.87 -10.27 -21.33
C MET A 353 -3.18 -11.06 -21.13
N ARG A 354 -3.50 -12.00 -22.02
CA ARG A 354 -4.62 -12.94 -21.82
C ARG A 354 -4.42 -13.81 -20.58
N GLU A 355 -3.23 -14.35 -20.39
CA GLU A 355 -2.88 -15.14 -19.21
C GLU A 355 -2.91 -14.27 -17.94
N ALA A 356 -2.43 -13.01 -18.02
CA ALA A 356 -2.47 -12.08 -16.91
C ALA A 356 -3.92 -11.74 -16.48
N VAL A 357 -4.81 -11.52 -17.44
CA VAL A 357 -6.24 -11.29 -17.20
C VAL A 357 -6.91 -12.56 -16.63
N GLN A 358 -6.49 -13.74 -17.06
CA GLN A 358 -6.99 -15.00 -16.48
C GLN A 358 -6.56 -15.15 -15.02
N VAL A 359 -5.28 -14.90 -14.70
CA VAL A 359 -4.78 -14.91 -13.31
C VAL A 359 -5.57 -13.94 -12.44
N PHE A 360 -5.85 -12.75 -12.94
CA PHE A 360 -6.71 -11.78 -12.26
C PHE A 360 -8.13 -12.32 -12.00
N ALA A 361 -8.76 -12.92 -13.01
CA ALA A 361 -10.09 -13.51 -12.88
C ALA A 361 -10.10 -14.69 -11.89
N ASP A 362 -9.05 -15.51 -11.88
CA ASP A 362 -8.93 -16.66 -10.98
C ASP A 362 -8.73 -16.23 -9.52
N ARG A 363 -8.00 -15.14 -9.24
CA ARG A 363 -7.89 -14.54 -7.90
C ARG A 363 -9.27 -14.13 -7.36
N LYS A 364 -10.18 -13.75 -8.24
CA LYS A 364 -11.52 -13.31 -7.90
C LYS A 364 -12.51 -14.46 -7.82
N PHE A 365 -12.59 -15.31 -8.83
CA PHE A 365 -13.62 -16.34 -9.02
C PHE A 365 -13.12 -17.79 -8.98
N GLY A 366 -11.83 -18.00 -9.09
CA GLY A 366 -11.24 -19.35 -9.06
C GLY A 366 -11.38 -20.03 -7.71
N SER A 367 -10.98 -21.30 -7.66
CA SER A 367 -10.94 -22.04 -6.40
C SER A 367 -10.00 -21.35 -5.40
N GLY A 368 -10.51 -21.02 -4.22
CA GLY A 368 -9.80 -20.22 -3.24
C GLY A 368 -9.78 -18.71 -3.53
N GLY A 369 -10.43 -18.24 -4.58
CA GLY A 369 -10.61 -16.82 -4.89
C GLY A 369 -11.58 -16.11 -3.94
N ALA A 370 -11.69 -14.78 -4.10
CA ALA A 370 -12.53 -13.96 -3.22
C ALA A 370 -13.99 -14.42 -3.20
N PHE A 371 -14.55 -14.76 -4.36
CA PHE A 371 -15.95 -15.20 -4.52
C PHE A 371 -16.12 -16.72 -4.50
N ASP A 372 -15.11 -17.51 -4.13
CA ASP A 372 -15.30 -18.94 -3.85
C ASP A 372 -16.29 -19.09 -2.66
N PRO A 373 -17.48 -19.72 -2.86
CA PRO A 373 -18.46 -19.91 -1.78
C PRO A 373 -17.94 -20.75 -0.61
N LYS A 374 -16.87 -21.51 -0.81
CA LYS A 374 -16.26 -22.35 0.24
C LYS A 374 -15.38 -21.56 1.20
N ARG A 375 -14.97 -20.33 0.81
CA ARG A 375 -14.16 -19.45 1.67
C ARG A 375 -15.03 -18.64 2.60
N ALA A 376 -14.57 -18.40 3.83
CA ALA A 376 -15.18 -17.45 4.74
C ALA A 376 -15.30 -16.05 4.13
N GLY A 377 -16.18 -15.23 4.62
CA GLY A 377 -16.39 -13.86 4.17
C GLY A 377 -17.11 -13.03 5.24
N PRO A 378 -17.34 -11.73 5.00
CA PRO A 378 -17.87 -10.81 6.01
C PRO A 378 -19.38 -10.96 6.27
N PHE A 379 -20.11 -11.68 5.42
CA PHE A 379 -21.57 -11.75 5.44
C PHE A 379 -22.07 -12.89 6.35
N LEU A 380 -23.27 -12.74 6.91
CA LEU A 380 -23.92 -13.81 7.66
C LEU A 380 -24.15 -15.05 6.79
N ASP A 381 -24.58 -14.86 5.56
CA ASP A 381 -24.63 -15.91 4.53
C ASP A 381 -23.65 -15.60 3.41
N SER A 382 -22.36 -15.77 3.70
CA SER A 382 -21.30 -15.52 2.74
C SER A 382 -21.40 -16.39 1.48
N PRO A 383 -21.74 -17.69 1.55
CA PRO A 383 -21.92 -18.51 0.35
C PRO A 383 -22.98 -17.97 -0.60
N ASP A 384 -24.11 -17.53 -0.11
CA ASP A 384 -25.20 -17.02 -0.95
C ASP A 384 -24.86 -15.68 -1.59
N VAL A 385 -24.30 -14.74 -0.80
CA VAL A 385 -23.81 -13.46 -1.33
C VAL A 385 -22.77 -13.66 -2.41
N LYS A 386 -21.81 -14.57 -2.20
CA LYS A 386 -20.75 -14.85 -3.20
C LYS A 386 -21.32 -15.47 -4.46
N ARG A 387 -22.27 -16.40 -4.37
CA ARG A 387 -22.94 -17.01 -5.53
C ARG A 387 -23.81 -16.03 -6.31
N SER A 388 -24.29 -14.95 -5.69
CA SER A 388 -25.10 -13.94 -6.37
C SER A 388 -24.30 -13.06 -7.33
N VAL A 389 -22.97 -13.07 -7.25
CA VAL A 389 -22.08 -12.30 -8.14
C VAL A 389 -21.82 -13.06 -9.42
N THR A 390 -22.10 -12.44 -10.56
CA THR A 390 -21.88 -13.03 -11.89
C THR A 390 -20.40 -13.16 -12.19
N PRO A 391 -19.84 -14.38 -12.39
CA PRO A 391 -18.46 -14.56 -12.82
C PRO A 391 -18.24 -13.97 -14.22
N TYR A 392 -17.01 -13.53 -14.50
CA TYR A 392 -16.63 -13.07 -15.84
C TYR A 392 -16.73 -14.22 -16.86
N ASN A 393 -17.43 -13.98 -17.98
CA ASN A 393 -17.50 -14.94 -19.09
C ASN A 393 -16.34 -14.76 -20.07
N GLU A 394 -16.20 -15.70 -21.00
CA GLU A 394 -15.13 -15.69 -22.00
C GLU A 394 -15.09 -14.44 -22.86
N GLU A 395 -16.26 -13.93 -23.29
CA GLU A 395 -16.33 -12.72 -24.09
C GLU A 395 -15.83 -11.50 -23.32
N PHE A 396 -16.19 -11.38 -22.04
CA PHE A 396 -15.76 -10.32 -21.16
C PHE A 396 -14.24 -10.34 -20.95
N LEU A 397 -13.68 -11.50 -20.63
CA LEU A 397 -12.24 -11.68 -20.46
C LEU A 397 -11.47 -11.45 -21.77
N ASP A 398 -12.05 -11.85 -22.90
CA ASP A 398 -11.47 -11.63 -24.24
C ASP A 398 -11.43 -10.13 -24.58
N CYS A 399 -12.47 -9.37 -24.23
CA CYS A 399 -12.52 -7.93 -24.44
C CYS A 399 -11.42 -7.20 -23.64
N ILE A 400 -11.29 -7.50 -22.35
CA ILE A 400 -10.24 -6.93 -21.49
C ILE A 400 -8.85 -7.29 -22.02
N SER A 401 -8.67 -8.58 -22.38
CA SER A 401 -7.39 -9.08 -22.90
C SER A 401 -6.99 -8.44 -24.21
N THR A 402 -7.98 -8.16 -25.10
CA THR A 402 -7.75 -7.50 -26.38
C THR A 402 -7.19 -6.09 -26.17
N MET A 403 -7.77 -5.31 -25.27
CA MET A 403 -7.28 -3.97 -24.97
C MET A 403 -5.93 -4.01 -24.26
N ALA A 404 -5.76 -4.85 -23.26
CA ALA A 404 -4.51 -4.98 -22.51
C ALA A 404 -3.35 -5.47 -23.41
N GLN A 405 -3.61 -6.43 -24.29
CA GLN A 405 -2.61 -6.94 -25.25
C GLN A 405 -2.22 -5.88 -26.27
N TYR A 406 -3.19 -5.14 -26.82
CA TYR A 406 -2.93 -4.03 -27.72
C TYR A 406 -1.99 -2.99 -27.09
N LEU A 407 -2.27 -2.59 -25.84
CA LEU A 407 -1.44 -1.62 -25.11
C LEU A 407 -0.03 -2.17 -24.89
N HIS A 408 0.09 -3.41 -24.43
CA HIS A 408 1.39 -4.07 -24.25
C HIS A 408 2.19 -4.13 -25.55
N ASP A 409 1.59 -4.55 -26.66
CA ASP A 409 2.28 -4.71 -27.95
C ASP A 409 2.69 -3.36 -28.54
N THR A 410 1.81 -2.37 -28.44
CA THR A 410 2.05 -1.03 -28.97
C THR A 410 3.15 -0.30 -28.20
N TYR A 411 3.10 -0.35 -26.88
CA TYR A 411 3.98 0.43 -26.00
C TYR A 411 5.12 -0.39 -25.38
N GLY A 412 5.11 -1.72 -25.52
CA GLY A 412 6.09 -2.64 -24.97
C GLY A 412 5.92 -2.95 -23.49
N LYS A 413 5.01 -2.26 -22.80
CA LYS A 413 4.70 -2.44 -21.38
C LYS A 413 3.21 -2.21 -21.08
N PHE A 414 2.77 -2.68 -19.93
CA PHE A 414 1.42 -2.49 -19.42
C PHE A 414 1.49 -2.35 -17.87
N PRO A 415 1.06 -1.20 -17.31
CA PRO A 415 0.56 0.05 -17.95
C PRO A 415 1.57 0.72 -18.89
N THR A 416 1.13 1.74 -19.65
CA THR A 416 1.97 2.33 -20.71
C THR A 416 2.84 3.49 -20.20
N ILE A 417 2.36 4.23 -19.18
CA ILE A 417 3.05 5.38 -18.56
C ILE A 417 3.46 5.04 -17.14
N ALA A 418 2.51 4.55 -16.31
CA ALA A 418 2.79 4.20 -14.91
C ALA A 418 3.86 3.10 -14.82
N PRO A 419 4.82 3.19 -13.87
CA PRO A 419 5.70 2.08 -13.58
C PRO A 419 4.89 0.90 -13.05
N ARG A 420 5.19 -0.30 -13.49
CA ARG A 420 4.44 -1.50 -13.12
C ARG A 420 4.50 -1.78 -11.61
N SER A 421 5.67 -1.62 -11.00
CA SER A 421 5.84 -1.59 -9.56
C SER A 421 5.97 -0.14 -9.10
N LEU A 422 4.89 0.42 -8.52
CA LEU A 422 4.86 1.82 -8.09
C LEU A 422 5.36 1.95 -6.66
N LEU A 423 6.41 2.73 -6.49
CA LEU A 423 6.95 3.18 -5.20
C LEU A 423 6.90 4.71 -5.18
N ALA A 424 5.94 5.28 -4.45
CA ALA A 424 5.65 6.72 -4.50
C ALA A 424 6.25 7.53 -3.33
N GLY A 425 6.66 6.86 -2.27
CA GLY A 425 7.25 7.51 -1.10
C GLY A 425 7.62 6.53 0.00
N TYR A 426 8.29 7.04 1.01
CA TYR A 426 8.91 6.28 2.09
C TYR A 426 8.51 6.85 3.45
N VAL A 427 8.51 6.00 4.48
CA VAL A 427 8.51 6.45 5.87
C VAL A 427 9.79 5.95 6.52
N GLN A 428 10.52 6.85 7.14
CA GLN A 428 11.62 6.47 8.01
C GLN A 428 11.22 6.72 9.46
N ALA A 429 11.43 5.71 10.33
CA ALA A 429 11.17 5.76 11.76
C ALA A 429 12.46 5.54 12.55
N GLN A 430 12.63 6.26 13.67
CA GLN A 430 13.81 6.16 14.54
C GLN A 430 13.51 6.72 15.93
N HIS A 431 14.35 6.36 16.91
CA HIS A 431 14.37 7.02 18.21
C HIS A 431 14.94 8.43 18.06
N ILE A 432 14.28 9.45 18.63
CA ILE A 432 14.77 10.83 18.54
C ILE A 432 15.88 11.10 19.56
N ASP A 433 16.77 12.03 19.21
CA ASP A 433 17.72 12.61 20.16
C ASP A 433 17.15 13.91 20.70
N THR A 434 16.60 13.87 21.92
CA THR A 434 15.95 15.03 22.53
C THR A 434 16.93 16.17 22.81
N GLU A 435 18.24 15.90 23.06
CA GLU A 435 19.26 16.91 23.29
C GLU A 435 19.42 17.86 22.09
N PHE A 436 19.30 17.31 20.87
CA PHE A 436 19.29 18.12 19.65
C PHE A 436 18.11 19.10 19.62
N TYR A 437 16.90 18.61 19.93
CA TYR A 437 15.71 19.44 19.90
C TYR A 437 15.72 20.49 21.03
N ASP A 438 16.13 20.13 22.24
CA ASP A 438 16.27 21.05 23.36
C ASP A 438 17.30 22.15 23.09
N ARG A 439 18.35 21.83 22.35
CA ARG A 439 19.41 22.79 22.00
C ARG A 439 19.00 23.80 20.94
N TYR A 440 18.23 23.38 19.93
CA TYR A 440 18.03 24.17 18.72
C TYR A 440 16.59 24.61 18.48
N TYR A 441 15.63 24.06 19.16
CA TYR A 441 14.22 24.35 18.94
C TYR A 441 13.57 24.99 20.19
N GLN A 442 12.49 25.72 19.95
CA GLN A 442 11.66 26.22 21.04
C GLN A 442 10.92 25.07 21.74
N SER A 443 10.50 25.30 22.98
CA SER A 443 9.70 24.37 23.77
C SER A 443 8.46 23.89 22.99
N GLY A 444 8.12 22.60 23.10
CA GLY A 444 7.08 21.96 22.30
C GLY A 444 7.56 21.36 20.97
N ALA A 445 8.87 21.26 20.76
CA ALA A 445 9.43 20.60 19.57
C ALA A 445 9.08 19.11 19.47
N TYR A 446 8.83 18.44 20.60
CA TYR A 446 8.39 17.06 20.67
C TYR A 446 7.31 16.86 21.75
N LEU A 447 6.60 15.75 21.69
CA LEU A 447 5.54 15.38 22.64
C LEU A 447 6.15 14.67 23.85
N GLU A 448 5.39 14.56 24.94
CA GLU A 448 5.78 13.81 26.13
C GLU A 448 6.08 12.34 25.81
N THR A 449 5.32 11.73 24.89
CA THR A 449 5.59 10.38 24.41
C THR A 449 7.01 10.19 23.87
N HIS A 450 7.57 11.21 23.21
CA HIS A 450 8.95 11.18 22.72
C HIS A 450 9.96 11.29 23.86
N ALA A 451 9.69 12.12 24.87
CA ALA A 451 10.57 12.29 26.03
C ALA A 451 10.63 11.01 26.88
N GLU A 452 9.50 10.33 27.05
CA GLU A 452 9.37 9.12 27.88
C GLU A 452 9.59 7.81 27.09
N HIS A 453 9.81 7.89 25.77
CA HIS A 453 9.84 6.70 24.90
C HIS A 453 10.80 5.62 25.39
N MET A 454 12.08 5.95 25.57
CA MET A 454 13.11 4.99 25.99
C MET A 454 12.79 4.35 27.34
N LYS A 455 12.18 5.09 28.25
CA LYS A 455 11.77 4.59 29.56
C LYS A 455 10.55 3.68 29.48
N THR A 456 9.60 3.99 28.57
CA THR A 456 8.35 3.23 28.42
C THR A 456 8.57 1.94 27.63
N TRP A 457 9.36 2.00 26.56
CA TRP A 457 9.50 0.89 25.59
C TRP A 457 10.76 0.05 25.78
N HIS A 458 11.77 0.54 26.53
CA HIS A 458 13.08 -0.09 26.70
C HIS A 458 13.53 -0.16 28.17
N SER A 459 12.59 -0.26 29.11
CA SER A 459 12.87 -0.26 30.56
C SER A 459 13.74 -1.44 31.06
N ASP A 460 13.87 -2.50 30.25
CA ASP A 460 14.63 -3.72 30.62
C ASP A 460 16.10 -3.69 30.14
N LYS A 461 16.65 -2.55 29.74
CA LYS A 461 18.06 -2.41 29.29
C LYS A 461 18.87 -1.43 30.10
#